data_7eb6f4112a20c6f7f09db347ecb71463
#
_entry.id   7eb6f4112a20c6f7f09db347ecb71463
#
_cell.length_a   1.000
_cell.length_b   1.000
_cell.length_c   1.000
_cell.angle_alpha   90.00
_cell.angle_beta   90.00
_cell.angle_gamma   90.00
#
_symmetry.space_group_name_H-M   'P 1'
#
loop_
_entity.id
_entity.type
_entity.pdbx_description
1 polymer ?
#
loop_
_entity_poly.entity_id
_entity_poly.type
_entity_poly.pdbx_seq_one_letter_code
_entity_poly.pdbx_strand_id
1 'polypeptide(L)'
;MALPLIAIVGRPNVGKSMLFNKLIGRRLSIVEDTPGVTRDRIYGESEWVGRKFRLVDTGGIEPNTDNQILAFMREQAQIAIDNADVIIFVTDIKTGLTASDQEVAGMLQRSRKPIVLAVNKMDSVGTVDPDFYEFYNLGLGDPIAVSAVHGHGTGDLLDECIKYFPPDDGQDTEDDVVQVANIGNPNVGKSSLTNKILGEERVIVSNVAGTTRDAIDSYFENQYGKYNFIDTAGMRKKSKVDDNIEKYSVLRATMAIERSDVCLIMIDAQEGVTEQDTKVAGLAHEAGKASIIVVNKWDLIEKDGKTMDRMREDVRRDLSFMPYAPILFISAATGQRVNRLFELINYVNDQAAVRITTGMLNSVLADAQTRVQPPTDKGRRLKIYYMTQVGVKPPHFVIFCNDKKLFHFSYQRYLENQLRSVFGLEGTPIQITIRQKGEDDG
;
A
#
# COMPACT_ATOMS: atom_id res chain seq x y z
N MET A 1 5.06 -11.01 8.26
CA MET A 1 5.80 -10.72 6.98
C MET A 1 4.90 -9.95 6.03
N ALA A 2 5.43 -8.99 5.26
CA ALA A 2 4.70 -8.40 4.14
C ALA A 2 4.42 -9.51 3.11
N LEU A 3 3.20 -9.50 2.53
CA LEU A 3 2.85 -10.45 1.48
C LEU A 3 3.76 -10.25 0.26
N PRO A 4 4.18 -11.33 -0.43
CA PRO A 4 4.92 -11.22 -1.67
C PRO A 4 4.21 -10.33 -2.68
N LEU A 5 4.96 -9.48 -3.40
CA LEU A 5 4.42 -8.54 -4.37
C LEU A 5 4.76 -8.99 -5.80
N ILE A 6 3.73 -9.17 -6.61
CA ILE A 6 3.86 -9.41 -8.05
C ILE A 6 3.53 -8.12 -8.81
N ALA A 7 4.45 -7.64 -9.65
CA ALA A 7 4.21 -6.50 -10.53
C ALA A 7 3.91 -6.97 -11.97
N ILE A 8 2.89 -6.39 -12.59
CA ILE A 8 2.51 -6.66 -13.97
C ILE A 8 3.04 -5.52 -14.84
N VAL A 9 3.95 -5.85 -15.77
CA VAL A 9 4.64 -4.91 -16.67
C VAL A 9 4.35 -5.30 -18.11
N GLY A 10 4.29 -4.33 -19.01
CA GLY A 10 4.11 -4.57 -20.45
C GLY A 10 3.62 -3.33 -21.19
N ARG A 11 3.54 -3.41 -22.52
CA ARG A 11 3.05 -2.32 -23.37
C ARG A 11 1.59 -1.92 -23.05
N PRO A 12 1.16 -0.70 -23.41
CA PRO A 12 -0.25 -0.36 -23.45
C PRO A 12 -1.05 -1.37 -24.29
N ASN A 13 -2.28 -1.62 -23.91
CA ASN A 13 -3.24 -2.48 -24.65
C ASN A 13 -2.89 -3.98 -24.79
N VAL A 14 -1.84 -4.49 -24.12
CA VAL A 14 -1.55 -5.94 -24.05
C VAL A 14 -2.49 -6.69 -23.11
N GLY A 15 -3.34 -5.98 -22.36
CA GLY A 15 -4.34 -6.57 -21.47
C GLY A 15 -3.90 -6.72 -20.01
N LYS A 16 -2.93 -5.92 -19.53
CA LYS A 16 -2.43 -5.94 -18.15
C LYS A 16 -3.56 -5.82 -17.10
N SER A 17 -4.36 -4.77 -17.21
CA SER A 17 -5.45 -4.50 -16.26
C SER A 17 -6.54 -5.58 -16.30
N MET A 18 -6.77 -6.19 -17.47
CA MET A 18 -7.70 -7.31 -17.57
C MET A 18 -7.12 -8.57 -16.91
N LEU A 19 -5.83 -8.83 -17.11
CA LEU A 19 -5.12 -9.93 -16.43
C LEU A 19 -5.11 -9.72 -14.93
N PHE A 20 -4.77 -8.52 -14.47
CA PHE A 20 -4.82 -8.11 -13.07
C PHE A 20 -6.20 -8.39 -12.44
N ASN A 21 -7.27 -7.88 -13.05
CA ASN A 21 -8.63 -8.12 -12.58
C ASN A 21 -9.00 -9.62 -12.57
N LYS A 22 -8.49 -10.40 -13.53
CA LYS A 22 -8.74 -11.84 -13.59
C LYS A 22 -7.99 -12.61 -12.50
N LEU A 23 -6.77 -12.21 -12.18
CA LEU A 23 -5.96 -12.83 -11.13
C LEU A 23 -6.46 -12.51 -9.73
N ILE A 24 -7.05 -11.32 -9.51
CA ILE A 24 -7.70 -10.93 -8.25
C ILE A 24 -9.11 -11.52 -8.14
N GLY A 25 -9.80 -11.74 -9.26
CA GLY A 25 -11.25 -11.89 -9.41
C GLY A 25 -11.88 -13.19 -8.91
N ARG A 26 -11.34 -13.91 -7.94
CA ARG A 26 -12.06 -15.05 -7.33
C ARG A 26 -12.50 -14.87 -5.88
N ARG A 27 -12.03 -13.85 -5.16
CA ARG A 27 -12.56 -13.47 -3.83
C ARG A 27 -12.34 -11.99 -3.55
N LEU A 28 -13.18 -11.14 -4.11
CA LEU A 28 -13.33 -9.77 -3.64
C LEU A 28 -14.31 -9.78 -2.48
N SER A 29 -13.81 -9.81 -1.26
CA SER A 29 -14.59 -9.31 -0.13
C SER A 29 -14.66 -7.78 -0.24
N ILE A 30 -15.82 -7.30 -0.64
CA ILE A 30 -16.49 -6.04 -0.36
C ILE A 30 -15.55 -4.89 0.04
N VAL A 31 -15.25 -4.01 -0.92
CA VAL A 31 -14.93 -2.62 -0.62
C VAL A 31 -16.14 -1.80 -1.06
N GLU A 32 -16.77 -1.12 -0.09
CA GLU A 32 -17.91 -0.24 -0.32
C GLU A 32 -17.55 0.90 -1.28
N ASP A 33 -18.52 1.23 -2.15
CA ASP A 33 -18.49 2.41 -3.03
C ASP A 33 -18.43 3.69 -2.18
N THR A 34 -17.25 4.29 -2.05
CA THR A 34 -17.13 5.65 -1.54
C THR A 34 -17.20 6.61 -2.72
N PRO A 35 -18.16 7.55 -2.76
CA PRO A 35 -18.26 8.51 -3.85
C PRO A 35 -17.08 9.47 -3.83
N GLY A 36 -16.29 9.49 -4.91
CA GLY A 36 -15.23 10.48 -5.14
C GLY A 36 -13.86 9.92 -5.50
N VAL A 37 -13.64 8.60 -5.51
CA VAL A 37 -12.37 7.98 -5.89
C VAL A 37 -12.50 7.33 -7.26
N THR A 38 -11.63 7.71 -8.18
CA THR A 38 -11.54 7.16 -9.53
C THR A 38 -11.24 5.66 -9.50
N ARG A 39 -11.99 4.88 -10.27
CA ARG A 39 -12.11 3.41 -10.31
C ARG A 39 -10.89 2.60 -10.76
N ASP A 40 -9.70 3.14 -10.79
CA ASP A 40 -8.52 2.42 -11.26
C ASP A 40 -7.80 1.78 -10.07
N ARG A 41 -8.19 0.54 -9.75
CA ARG A 41 -7.50 -0.28 -8.75
C ARG A 41 -6.12 -0.64 -9.31
N ILE A 42 -5.09 -0.04 -8.73
CA ILE A 42 -3.69 -0.33 -9.06
C ILE A 42 -3.20 -1.57 -8.28
N TYR A 43 -3.83 -1.88 -7.12
CA TYR A 43 -3.45 -2.97 -6.21
C TYR A 43 -4.59 -3.93 -5.91
N GLY A 44 -4.23 -5.19 -5.67
CA GLY A 44 -5.16 -6.20 -5.17
C GLY A 44 -4.45 -7.32 -4.45
N GLU A 45 -5.14 -7.92 -3.47
CA GLU A 45 -4.70 -9.14 -2.81
C GLU A 45 -5.34 -10.36 -3.49
N SER A 46 -4.57 -11.44 -3.57
CA SER A 46 -5.04 -12.71 -4.10
C SER A 46 -4.42 -13.86 -3.31
N GLU A 47 -5.00 -15.05 -3.49
CA GLU A 47 -4.51 -16.28 -2.88
C GLU A 47 -4.49 -17.39 -3.93
N TRP A 48 -3.39 -18.12 -4.01
CA TRP A 48 -3.23 -19.29 -4.87
C TRP A 48 -2.52 -20.41 -4.14
N VAL A 49 -3.11 -21.62 -4.16
CA VAL A 49 -2.57 -22.82 -3.47
C VAL A 49 -2.18 -22.52 -2.00
N GLY A 50 -3.05 -21.75 -1.29
CA GLY A 50 -2.82 -21.39 0.12
C GLY A 50 -1.77 -20.30 0.35
N ARG A 51 -1.12 -19.76 -0.70
CA ARG A 51 -0.16 -18.68 -0.62
C ARG A 51 -0.83 -17.36 -0.94
N LYS A 52 -0.84 -16.43 0.01
CA LYS A 52 -1.34 -15.06 -0.17
C LYS A 52 -0.25 -14.17 -0.77
N PHE A 53 -0.64 -13.29 -1.67
CA PHE A 53 0.25 -12.35 -2.32
C PHE A 53 -0.51 -11.09 -2.75
N ARG A 54 0.24 -10.06 -3.12
CA ARG A 54 -0.29 -8.82 -3.69
C ARG A 54 0.08 -8.72 -5.16
N LEU A 55 -0.82 -8.12 -5.92
CA LEU A 55 -0.61 -7.79 -7.32
C LEU A 55 -0.64 -6.27 -7.49
N VAL A 56 0.21 -5.75 -8.37
CA VAL A 56 0.19 -4.36 -8.81
C VAL A 56 0.12 -4.27 -10.32
N ASP A 57 -0.86 -3.53 -10.83
CA ASP A 57 -0.92 -3.15 -12.24
C ASP A 57 -0.13 -1.86 -12.45
N THR A 58 1.07 -1.97 -13.03
CA THR A 58 1.88 -0.78 -13.36
C THR A 58 1.35 -0.01 -14.57
N GLY A 59 0.34 -0.54 -15.26
CA GLY A 59 -0.23 -0.01 -16.51
C GLY A 59 -1.45 0.87 -16.37
N GLY A 60 -1.93 1.17 -15.16
CA GLY A 60 -3.10 2.05 -14.94
C GLY A 60 -2.92 3.49 -15.42
N ILE A 61 -1.78 3.81 -16.04
CA ILE A 61 -1.42 5.11 -16.60
C ILE A 61 -0.98 4.89 -18.05
N GLU A 62 -1.79 5.31 -19.00
CA GLU A 62 -1.46 5.18 -20.43
C GLU A 62 -0.75 6.42 -20.96
N PRO A 63 0.30 6.26 -21.80
CA PRO A 63 0.95 7.39 -22.47
C PRO A 63 0.03 7.99 -23.53
N ASN A 64 0.07 9.31 -23.67
CA ASN A 64 -0.79 10.05 -24.63
C ASN A 64 -0.30 9.98 -26.09
N THR A 65 0.90 9.46 -26.36
CA THR A 65 1.50 9.40 -27.70
C THR A 65 2.37 8.17 -27.89
N ASP A 66 2.42 7.63 -29.11
CA ASP A 66 3.23 6.43 -29.47
C ASP A 66 4.74 6.62 -29.22
N ASN A 67 5.27 7.84 -29.35
CA ASN A 67 6.69 8.12 -29.12
C ASN A 67 7.10 8.01 -27.64
N GLN A 68 6.15 7.93 -26.70
CA GLN A 68 6.40 7.82 -25.27
C GLN A 68 6.26 6.38 -24.75
N ILE A 69 5.79 5.43 -25.58
CA ILE A 69 5.51 4.05 -25.15
C ILE A 69 6.73 3.39 -24.52
N LEU A 70 7.89 3.51 -25.16
CA LEU A 70 9.12 2.87 -24.69
C LEU A 70 9.64 3.50 -23.37
N ALA A 71 9.57 4.82 -23.25
CA ALA A 71 9.95 5.50 -22.02
C ALA A 71 9.04 5.06 -20.86
N PHE A 72 7.75 4.98 -21.12
CA PHE A 72 6.74 4.49 -20.20
C PHE A 72 6.99 3.05 -19.75
N MET A 73 7.26 2.14 -20.69
CA MET A 73 7.57 0.74 -20.37
C MET A 73 8.85 0.59 -19.56
N ARG A 74 9.89 1.36 -19.88
CA ARG A 74 11.13 1.39 -19.09
C ARG A 74 10.90 1.83 -17.66
N GLU A 75 10.07 2.83 -17.47
CA GLU A 75 9.74 3.33 -16.14
C GLU A 75 8.89 2.33 -15.33
N GLN A 76 7.90 1.68 -15.96
CA GLN A 76 7.16 0.57 -15.37
C GLN A 76 8.10 -0.56 -14.94
N ALA A 77 9.01 -0.97 -15.84
CA ALA A 77 9.98 -2.02 -15.57
C ALA A 77 10.90 -1.62 -14.41
N GLN A 78 11.35 -0.36 -14.35
CA GLN A 78 12.17 0.11 -13.25
C GLN A 78 11.44 0.06 -11.91
N ILE A 79 10.18 0.51 -11.86
CA ILE A 79 9.35 0.46 -10.66
C ILE A 79 9.14 -1.00 -10.20
N ALA A 80 8.86 -1.90 -11.14
CA ALA A 80 8.70 -3.32 -10.84
C ALA A 80 10.01 -3.94 -10.32
N ILE A 81 11.15 -3.65 -10.97
CA ILE A 81 12.48 -4.09 -10.52
C ILE A 81 12.76 -3.63 -9.10
N ASP A 82 12.43 -2.39 -8.82
CA ASP A 82 12.73 -1.77 -7.54
C ASP A 82 11.89 -2.37 -6.38
N ASN A 83 10.66 -2.81 -6.63
CA ASN A 83 9.70 -3.09 -5.56
C ASN A 83 9.10 -4.49 -5.55
N ALA A 84 9.05 -5.21 -6.68
CA ALA A 84 8.38 -6.51 -6.75
C ALA A 84 9.29 -7.67 -6.36
N ASP A 85 8.70 -8.72 -5.76
CA ASP A 85 9.37 -10.01 -5.55
C ASP A 85 9.39 -10.82 -6.84
N VAL A 86 8.33 -10.72 -7.66
CA VAL A 86 8.20 -11.37 -8.97
C VAL A 86 7.61 -10.40 -9.99
N ILE A 87 8.09 -10.44 -11.22
CA ILE A 87 7.62 -9.60 -12.30
C ILE A 87 6.91 -10.47 -13.35
N ILE A 88 5.64 -10.18 -13.64
CA ILE A 88 4.94 -10.72 -14.79
C ILE A 88 5.15 -9.75 -15.96
N PHE A 89 5.89 -10.17 -16.97
CA PHE A 89 6.04 -9.41 -18.21
C PHE A 89 5.01 -9.86 -19.24
N VAL A 90 4.05 -8.98 -19.55
CA VAL A 90 2.91 -9.29 -20.42
C VAL A 90 3.18 -8.79 -21.84
N THR A 91 3.08 -9.68 -22.79
CA THR A 91 3.15 -9.44 -24.24
C THR A 91 1.82 -9.83 -24.93
N ASP A 92 1.66 -9.53 -26.20
CA ASP A 92 0.42 -9.75 -26.96
C ASP A 92 0.71 -10.56 -28.22
N ILE A 93 0.15 -11.77 -28.35
CA ILE A 93 0.33 -12.65 -29.50
C ILE A 93 -0.15 -12.01 -30.82
N LYS A 94 -1.25 -11.21 -30.76
CA LYS A 94 -1.85 -10.59 -31.94
C LYS A 94 -0.99 -9.52 -32.58
N THR A 95 -0.16 -8.86 -31.81
CA THR A 95 0.80 -7.85 -32.31
C THR A 95 2.19 -8.43 -32.54
N GLY A 96 2.44 -9.64 -32.09
CA GLY A 96 3.75 -10.29 -32.16
C GLY A 96 4.81 -9.59 -31.30
N LEU A 97 6.04 -10.04 -31.44
CA LEU A 97 7.19 -9.52 -30.71
C LEU A 97 7.65 -8.17 -31.28
N THR A 98 7.73 -7.13 -30.44
CA THR A 98 8.16 -5.79 -30.85
C THR A 98 9.55 -5.42 -30.32
N ALA A 99 10.20 -4.43 -30.96
CA ALA A 99 11.48 -3.89 -30.48
C ALA A 99 11.40 -3.35 -29.05
N SER A 100 10.26 -2.75 -28.68
CA SER A 100 10.01 -2.27 -27.32
C SER A 100 9.97 -3.40 -26.30
N ASP A 101 9.38 -4.55 -26.66
CA ASP A 101 9.37 -5.73 -25.79
C ASP A 101 10.78 -6.27 -25.58
N GLN A 102 11.60 -6.34 -26.65
CA GLN A 102 12.98 -6.80 -26.59
C GLN A 102 13.85 -5.89 -25.69
N GLU A 103 13.68 -4.58 -25.80
CA GLU A 103 14.47 -3.64 -25.01
C GLU A 103 14.14 -3.73 -23.52
N VAL A 104 12.86 -3.78 -23.17
CA VAL A 104 12.39 -3.95 -21.78
C VAL A 104 12.79 -5.32 -21.24
N ALA A 105 12.69 -6.39 -22.01
CA ALA A 105 13.18 -7.71 -21.63
C ALA A 105 14.64 -7.69 -21.26
N GLY A 106 15.50 -7.01 -22.07
CA GLY A 106 16.92 -6.84 -21.77
C GLY A 106 17.20 -6.02 -20.50
N MET A 107 16.31 -5.08 -20.14
CA MET A 107 16.39 -4.36 -18.89
C MET A 107 16.00 -5.26 -17.70
N LEU A 108 14.93 -6.01 -17.81
CA LEU A 108 14.45 -6.94 -16.81
C LEU A 108 15.47 -8.04 -16.51
N GLN A 109 16.10 -8.64 -17.55
CA GLN A 109 17.15 -9.65 -17.40
C GLN A 109 18.32 -9.15 -16.55
N ARG A 110 18.77 -7.91 -16.79
CA ARG A 110 19.88 -7.31 -16.01
C ARG A 110 19.55 -7.08 -14.55
N SER A 111 18.28 -7.02 -14.17
CA SER A 111 17.86 -6.78 -12.79
C SER A 111 18.09 -7.96 -11.86
N ARG A 112 18.20 -9.19 -12.40
CA ARG A 112 18.26 -10.46 -11.67
C ARG A 112 17.02 -10.75 -10.82
N LYS A 113 15.92 -10.01 -11.00
CA LYS A 113 14.62 -10.33 -10.38
C LYS A 113 13.99 -11.51 -11.12
N PRO A 114 13.21 -12.36 -10.44
CA PRO A 114 12.39 -13.38 -11.10
C PRO A 114 11.40 -12.76 -12.07
N ILE A 115 11.39 -13.24 -13.30
CA ILE A 115 10.51 -12.76 -14.36
C ILE A 115 9.73 -13.95 -14.91
N VAL A 116 8.42 -13.80 -15.02
CA VAL A 116 7.52 -14.75 -15.65
C VAL A 116 6.93 -14.11 -16.90
N LEU A 117 7.20 -14.69 -18.07
CA LEU A 117 6.73 -14.18 -19.36
C LEU A 117 5.32 -14.69 -19.66
N ALA A 118 4.36 -13.78 -19.75
CA ALA A 118 2.98 -14.07 -20.11
C ALA A 118 2.68 -13.58 -21.54
N VAL A 119 2.35 -14.48 -22.44
CA VAL A 119 1.87 -14.15 -23.80
C VAL A 119 0.35 -14.15 -23.78
N ASN A 120 -0.25 -12.97 -23.80
CA ASN A 120 -1.69 -12.77 -23.64
C ASN A 120 -2.44 -12.78 -24.98
N LYS A 121 -3.76 -12.84 -24.89
CA LYS A 121 -4.72 -12.92 -25.99
C LYS A 121 -4.66 -14.25 -26.78
N MET A 122 -4.19 -15.31 -26.11
CA MET A 122 -4.28 -16.68 -26.60
C MET A 122 -5.69 -17.23 -26.35
N ASP A 123 -6.64 -16.79 -27.19
CA ASP A 123 -8.06 -17.05 -26.96
C ASP A 123 -8.50 -18.44 -27.46
N SER A 124 -7.69 -19.11 -28.30
CA SER A 124 -7.95 -20.45 -28.80
C SER A 124 -7.43 -21.54 -27.85
N VAL A 125 -8.31 -22.47 -27.51
CA VAL A 125 -7.98 -23.65 -26.69
C VAL A 125 -7.50 -24.79 -27.59
N GLY A 126 -6.33 -25.36 -27.28
CA GLY A 126 -5.88 -26.63 -27.88
C GLY A 126 -4.93 -26.52 -29.09
N THR A 127 -4.76 -25.36 -29.68
CA THR A 127 -3.74 -25.13 -30.74
C THR A 127 -2.86 -23.95 -30.32
N VAL A 128 -1.57 -24.21 -30.15
CA VAL A 128 -0.60 -23.15 -29.92
C VAL A 128 -0.32 -22.48 -31.28
N ASP A 129 -0.52 -21.15 -31.33
CA ASP A 129 -0.16 -20.36 -32.51
C ASP A 129 1.35 -20.50 -32.76
N PRO A 130 1.81 -20.78 -33.99
CA PRO A 130 3.22 -20.87 -34.29
C PRO A 130 4.03 -19.64 -33.89
N ASP A 131 3.42 -18.46 -33.95
CA ASP A 131 4.04 -17.19 -33.57
C ASP A 131 4.34 -17.10 -32.08
N PHE A 132 3.72 -17.95 -31.25
CA PHE A 132 4.02 -18.05 -29.82
C PHE A 132 5.50 -18.39 -29.55
N TYR A 133 6.11 -19.19 -30.38
CA TYR A 133 7.50 -19.59 -30.21
C TYR A 133 8.51 -18.45 -30.42
N GLU A 134 8.10 -17.35 -31.08
CA GLU A 134 8.97 -16.18 -31.24
C GLU A 134 9.29 -15.51 -29.91
N PHE A 135 8.42 -15.64 -28.88
CA PHE A 135 8.62 -15.03 -27.58
C PHE A 135 9.76 -15.65 -26.77
N TYR A 136 10.24 -16.86 -27.14
CA TYR A 136 11.48 -17.42 -26.59
C TYR A 136 12.70 -16.56 -26.91
N ASN A 137 12.68 -15.76 -27.98
CA ASN A 137 13.75 -14.84 -28.32
C ASN A 137 13.97 -13.71 -27.29
N LEU A 138 13.00 -13.52 -26.38
CA LEU A 138 13.17 -12.58 -25.26
C LEU A 138 14.14 -13.10 -24.19
N GLY A 139 14.44 -14.41 -24.15
CA GLY A 139 15.38 -15.03 -23.21
C GLY A 139 14.97 -14.91 -21.74
N LEU A 140 13.66 -14.84 -21.46
CA LEU A 140 13.10 -14.70 -20.12
C LEU A 140 12.56 -16.02 -19.54
N GLY A 141 13.01 -17.17 -20.07
CA GLY A 141 12.50 -18.48 -19.71
C GLY A 141 11.35 -18.90 -20.62
N ASP A 142 10.58 -19.91 -20.19
CA ASP A 142 9.45 -20.45 -20.95
C ASP A 142 8.27 -19.48 -20.94
N PRO A 143 7.79 -19.01 -22.10
CA PRO A 143 6.60 -18.17 -22.17
C PRO A 143 5.34 -18.97 -21.80
N ILE A 144 4.44 -18.34 -21.04
CA ILE A 144 3.16 -18.93 -20.63
C ILE A 144 2.05 -18.32 -21.47
N ALA A 145 1.30 -19.18 -22.16
CA ALA A 145 0.15 -18.77 -22.95
C ALA A 145 -1.03 -18.44 -22.03
N VAL A 146 -1.55 -17.21 -22.10
CA VAL A 146 -2.68 -16.77 -21.27
C VAL A 146 -3.77 -16.10 -22.10
N SER A 147 -5.00 -16.23 -21.64
CA SER A 147 -6.12 -15.40 -22.08
C SER A 147 -6.73 -14.69 -20.88
N ALA A 148 -6.42 -13.41 -20.73
CA ALA A 148 -6.97 -12.59 -19.64
C ALA A 148 -8.50 -12.49 -19.72
N VAL A 149 -9.09 -12.54 -20.93
CA VAL A 149 -10.54 -12.52 -21.15
C VAL A 149 -11.19 -13.80 -20.63
N HIS A 150 -10.68 -14.96 -21.02
CA HIS A 150 -11.27 -16.26 -20.71
C HIS A 150 -10.71 -16.88 -19.44
N GLY A 151 -9.55 -16.43 -18.95
CA GLY A 151 -8.86 -16.96 -17.77
C GLY A 151 -8.09 -18.24 -18.03
N HIS A 152 -7.83 -18.58 -19.30
CA HIS A 152 -6.99 -19.72 -19.66
C HIS A 152 -5.52 -19.42 -19.33
N GLY A 153 -4.78 -20.41 -18.87
CA GLY A 153 -3.35 -20.30 -18.53
C GLY A 153 -3.03 -19.44 -17.28
N THR A 154 -4.04 -18.85 -16.64
CA THR A 154 -3.80 -18.02 -15.43
C THR A 154 -3.36 -18.84 -14.22
N GLY A 155 -3.78 -20.11 -14.15
CA GLY A 155 -3.30 -21.04 -13.12
C GLY A 155 -1.82 -21.37 -13.29
N ASP A 156 -1.42 -21.76 -14.52
CA ASP A 156 -0.01 -22.07 -14.83
C ASP A 156 0.89 -20.84 -14.59
N LEU A 157 0.39 -19.64 -14.90
CA LEU A 157 1.09 -18.39 -14.64
C LEU A 157 1.31 -18.16 -13.13
N LEU A 158 0.31 -18.41 -12.29
CA LEU A 158 0.43 -18.28 -10.85
C LEU A 158 1.30 -19.39 -10.24
N ASP A 159 1.19 -20.63 -10.73
CA ASP A 159 2.06 -21.73 -10.31
C ASP A 159 3.54 -21.41 -10.56
N GLU A 160 3.85 -20.76 -11.68
CA GLU A 160 5.22 -20.32 -11.96
C GLU A 160 5.65 -19.19 -11.02
N CYS A 161 4.79 -18.19 -10.79
CA CYS A 161 5.10 -17.07 -9.89
C CYS A 161 5.38 -17.53 -8.44
N ILE A 162 4.60 -18.49 -7.92
CA ILE A 162 4.74 -18.98 -6.54
C ILE A 162 6.10 -19.64 -6.28
N LYS A 163 6.73 -20.24 -7.30
CA LYS A 163 8.07 -20.84 -7.14
C LYS A 163 9.13 -19.86 -6.65
N TYR A 164 8.93 -18.58 -6.96
CA TYR A 164 9.88 -17.52 -6.59
C TYR A 164 9.49 -16.79 -5.31
N PHE A 165 8.36 -17.14 -4.68
CA PHE A 165 8.00 -16.54 -3.41
C PHE A 165 8.98 -16.95 -2.31
N PRO A 166 9.28 -16.06 -1.36
CA PRO A 166 10.04 -16.42 -0.18
C PRO A 166 9.45 -17.67 0.49
N PRO A 167 10.26 -18.56 1.07
CA PRO A 167 9.76 -19.68 1.84
C PRO A 167 8.77 -19.20 2.90
N ASP A 168 7.66 -19.91 3.05
CA ASP A 168 6.72 -19.67 4.13
C ASP A 168 7.23 -20.43 5.37
N ASP A 169 8.23 -19.85 6.02
CA ASP A 169 8.93 -20.51 7.11
C ASP A 169 8.06 -20.66 8.38
N GLY A 170 6.80 -20.20 8.33
CA GLY A 170 5.87 -20.30 9.47
C GLY A 170 6.41 -19.72 10.78
N GLN A 171 7.64 -19.26 10.75
CA GLN A 171 8.29 -18.54 11.82
C GLN A 171 8.01 -17.06 11.57
N ASP A 172 7.16 -16.49 12.41
CA ASP A 172 7.31 -15.08 12.77
C ASP A 172 8.76 -14.93 13.21
N THR A 173 9.68 -14.69 12.27
CA THR A 173 10.97 -14.17 12.67
C THR A 173 10.63 -12.86 13.35
N GLU A 174 10.89 -12.79 14.64
CA GLU A 174 10.98 -11.58 15.44
C GLU A 174 12.04 -10.66 14.80
N ASP A 175 11.80 -10.20 13.60
CA ASP A 175 12.49 -9.05 13.10
C ASP A 175 11.73 -7.86 13.69
N ASP A 176 12.21 -7.39 14.84
CA ASP A 176 11.83 -6.11 15.48
C ASP A 176 12.06 -4.89 14.58
N VAL A 177 12.03 -5.08 13.28
CA VAL A 177 12.31 -4.04 12.26
C VAL A 177 11.01 -3.42 11.79
N VAL A 178 10.78 -2.17 12.17
CA VAL A 178 9.61 -1.42 11.72
C VAL A 178 9.83 -0.92 10.29
N GLN A 179 8.94 -1.29 9.38
CA GLN A 179 8.95 -0.85 7.99
C GLN A 179 8.29 0.53 7.89
N VAL A 180 9.02 1.54 7.43
CA VAL A 180 8.56 2.93 7.41
C VAL A 180 8.55 3.48 5.99
N ALA A 181 7.38 3.90 5.51
CA ALA A 181 7.24 4.63 4.25
C ALA A 181 7.27 6.15 4.52
N ASN A 182 8.17 6.87 3.85
CA ASN A 182 8.25 8.33 3.91
C ASN A 182 7.61 8.93 2.64
N ILE A 183 6.35 9.35 2.74
CA ILE A 183 5.50 9.79 1.61
C ILE A 183 5.14 11.28 1.69
N GLY A 184 4.81 11.89 0.58
CA GLY A 184 4.45 13.31 0.48
C GLY A 184 4.95 13.92 -0.83
N ASN A 185 4.65 15.19 -1.06
CA ASN A 185 5.02 15.95 -2.25
C ASN A 185 6.54 15.99 -2.52
N PRO A 186 6.97 16.23 -3.76
CA PRO A 186 8.35 16.59 -4.03
C PRO A 186 8.79 17.80 -3.18
N ASN A 187 10.05 17.83 -2.76
CA ASN A 187 10.68 18.93 -2.01
C ASN A 187 10.17 19.21 -0.58
N VAL A 188 9.24 18.44 -0.03
CA VAL A 188 8.82 18.56 1.39
C VAL A 188 9.91 18.15 2.38
N GLY A 189 11.02 17.58 1.91
CA GLY A 189 12.19 17.24 2.73
C GLY A 189 12.34 15.77 3.07
N LYS A 190 11.70 14.84 2.34
CA LYS A 190 11.82 13.38 2.54
C LYS A 190 13.28 12.92 2.53
N SER A 191 14.03 13.27 1.47
CA SER A 191 15.48 12.93 1.36
C SER A 191 16.31 13.60 2.45
N SER A 192 15.96 14.82 2.86
CA SER A 192 16.66 15.54 3.92
C SER A 192 16.46 14.83 5.27
N LEU A 193 15.24 14.35 5.56
CA LEU A 193 14.96 13.60 6.78
C LEU A 193 15.75 12.28 6.79
N THR A 194 15.69 11.51 5.71
CA THR A 194 16.43 10.24 5.60
C THR A 194 17.94 10.45 5.73
N ASN A 195 18.51 11.45 5.05
CA ASN A 195 19.94 11.76 5.15
C ASN A 195 20.32 12.24 6.56
N LYS A 196 19.46 13.01 7.22
CA LYS A 196 19.69 13.44 8.60
C LYS A 196 19.75 12.27 9.55
N ILE A 197 18.81 11.33 9.42
CA ILE A 197 18.75 10.11 10.23
C ILE A 197 20.00 9.24 9.99
N LEU A 198 20.36 8.99 8.73
CA LEU A 198 21.50 8.15 8.37
C LEU A 198 22.86 8.80 8.69
N GLY A 199 22.92 10.12 8.83
CA GLY A 199 24.13 10.89 9.14
C GLY A 199 24.37 11.09 10.65
N GLU A 200 23.52 10.58 11.55
CA GLU A 200 23.74 10.67 12.97
C GLU A 200 24.78 9.63 13.46
N GLU A 201 25.73 10.04 14.31
CA GLU A 201 26.85 9.20 14.82
C GLU A 201 26.40 7.94 15.59
N ARG A 202 25.12 7.87 15.99
CA ARG A 202 24.54 6.77 16.77
C ARG A 202 23.72 5.79 15.93
N VAL A 203 23.75 5.92 14.62
CA VAL A 203 22.99 5.07 13.70
C VAL A 203 23.92 4.03 13.09
N ILE A 204 23.65 2.76 13.36
CA ILE A 204 24.36 1.65 12.73
C ILE A 204 23.65 1.33 11.41
N VAL A 205 24.26 1.68 10.29
CA VAL A 205 23.78 1.28 8.97
C VAL A 205 24.28 -0.15 8.70
N SER A 206 23.39 -1.12 8.65
CA SER A 206 23.77 -2.50 8.40
C SER A 206 23.72 -2.81 6.91
N ASN A 207 24.88 -3.16 6.34
CA ASN A 207 25.00 -3.83 5.05
C ASN A 207 25.03 -5.36 5.25
N VAL A 208 24.08 -5.93 6.00
CA VAL A 208 24.05 -7.37 6.21
C VAL A 208 23.66 -8.05 4.89
N ALA A 209 24.60 -8.82 4.33
CA ALA A 209 24.35 -9.68 3.17
C ALA A 209 23.28 -10.72 3.57
N GLY A 210 22.06 -10.55 3.03
CA GLY A 210 20.89 -11.38 3.35
C GLY A 210 19.64 -10.60 3.77
N THR A 211 19.78 -9.34 4.26
CA THR A 211 18.66 -8.44 4.53
C THR A 211 18.41 -7.42 3.41
N THR A 212 19.33 -7.35 2.43
CA THR A 212 19.19 -6.52 1.23
C THR A 212 18.24 -7.15 0.23
N ARG A 213 16.94 -7.14 0.53
CA ARG A 213 15.94 -7.49 -0.49
C ARG A 213 15.84 -6.39 -1.56
N ASP A 214 16.18 -5.14 -1.24
CA ASP A 214 16.14 -4.04 -2.21
C ASP A 214 17.26 -3.04 -1.96
N ALA A 215 18.08 -2.74 -2.99
CA ALA A 215 19.13 -1.71 -2.98
C ALA A 215 18.60 -0.26 -2.79
N ILE A 216 17.32 -0.10 -2.56
CA ILE A 216 16.54 1.14 -2.56
C ILE A 216 16.11 1.51 -1.14
N ASP A 217 16.03 0.53 -0.25
CA ASP A 217 15.63 0.72 1.14
C ASP A 217 16.84 1.09 2.01
N SER A 218 16.60 1.79 3.12
CA SER A 218 17.63 2.17 4.08
C SER A 218 17.35 1.53 5.44
N TYR A 219 18.10 0.48 5.75
CA TYR A 219 18.05 -0.16 7.05
C TYR A 219 19.01 0.53 8.02
N PHE A 220 18.57 0.76 9.24
CA PHE A 220 19.38 1.27 10.33
C PHE A 220 18.84 0.90 11.70
N GLU A 221 19.71 0.94 12.70
CA GLU A 221 19.42 0.69 14.09
C GLU A 221 19.88 1.87 14.95
N ASN A 222 19.05 2.27 15.91
CA ASN A 222 19.39 3.31 16.89
C ASN A 222 18.91 2.88 18.29
N GLN A 223 19.04 3.79 19.28
CA GLN A 223 18.62 3.53 20.65
C GLN A 223 17.11 3.25 20.83
N TYR A 224 16.28 3.55 19.82
CA TYR A 224 14.82 3.36 19.86
C TYR A 224 14.38 2.07 19.21
N GLY A 225 15.22 1.43 18.38
CA GLY A 225 14.92 0.18 17.70
C GLY A 225 15.53 0.09 16.30
N LYS A 226 15.01 -0.87 15.54
CA LYS A 226 15.45 -1.20 14.18
C LYS A 226 14.39 -0.74 13.17
N TYR A 227 14.84 -0.08 12.12
CA TYR A 227 13.95 0.51 11.12
C TYR A 227 14.44 0.23 9.71
N ASN A 228 13.50 0.08 8.80
CA ASN A 228 13.77 0.05 7.38
C ASN A 228 12.93 1.13 6.68
N PHE A 229 13.59 2.17 6.17
CA PHE A 229 12.94 3.22 5.40
C PHE A 229 12.87 2.80 3.93
N ILE A 230 11.65 2.62 3.45
CA ILE A 230 11.31 2.07 2.14
C ILE A 230 11.48 3.15 1.05
N ASP A 231 11.96 2.76 -0.13
CA ASP A 231 12.11 3.59 -1.36
C ASP A 231 12.97 4.86 -1.17
N THR A 232 14.09 4.75 -0.46
CA THR A 232 14.99 5.88 -0.26
C THR A 232 15.85 6.22 -1.49
N ALA A 233 16.06 5.31 -2.44
CA ALA A 233 16.86 5.55 -3.66
C ALA A 233 16.07 6.33 -4.73
N GLY A 234 14.76 6.21 -4.81
CA GLY A 234 13.93 7.10 -5.60
C GLY A 234 14.05 8.57 -5.18
N MET A 235 14.42 8.81 -3.92
CA MET A 235 14.70 10.13 -3.37
C MET A 235 16.10 10.67 -3.73
N ARG A 236 17.08 9.80 -4.08
CA ARG A 236 18.48 10.19 -4.37
C ARG A 236 18.72 10.59 -5.83
N LYS A 237 17.95 10.05 -6.78
CA LYS A 237 18.04 10.41 -8.21
C LYS A 237 17.09 11.57 -8.52
N LYS A 238 17.62 12.81 -8.44
CA LYS A 238 16.97 13.98 -9.06
C LYS A 238 16.99 13.79 -10.58
N SER A 239 15.93 13.29 -11.18
CA SER A 239 15.75 13.39 -12.62
C SER A 239 15.00 14.68 -12.96
N LYS A 240 15.50 15.37 -13.98
CA LYS A 240 14.89 16.56 -14.54
C LYS A 240 13.59 16.21 -15.26
N VAL A 241 12.54 16.94 -14.93
CA VAL A 241 11.40 17.38 -15.77
C VAL A 241 10.54 16.32 -16.46
N ASP A 242 9.22 16.27 -16.09
CA ASP A 242 8.04 16.48 -16.96
C ASP A 242 6.73 16.08 -16.27
N ASP A 243 5.58 16.54 -16.73
CA ASP A 243 4.22 16.36 -16.17
C ASP A 243 3.79 14.90 -15.90
N ASN A 244 4.51 13.92 -16.42
CA ASN A 244 4.34 12.49 -16.10
C ASN A 244 4.87 12.11 -14.71
N ILE A 245 5.70 12.97 -14.08
CA ILE A 245 6.35 12.71 -12.79
C ILE A 245 5.32 12.55 -11.66
N GLU A 246 4.19 13.25 -11.75
CA GLU A 246 3.16 13.25 -10.71
C GLU A 246 2.50 11.87 -10.56
N LYS A 247 2.13 11.25 -11.67
CA LYS A 247 1.48 9.92 -11.70
C LYS A 247 2.40 8.80 -11.20
N TYR A 248 3.68 8.85 -11.55
CA TYR A 248 4.68 7.88 -11.07
C TYR A 248 5.05 8.10 -9.60
N SER A 249 4.99 9.35 -9.13
CA SER A 249 5.14 9.65 -7.71
C SER A 249 4.05 8.98 -6.88
N VAL A 250 2.81 8.97 -7.36
CA VAL A 250 1.67 8.31 -6.72
C VAL A 250 1.86 6.78 -6.70
N LEU A 251 2.25 6.16 -7.83
CA LEU A 251 2.48 4.71 -7.88
C LEU A 251 3.59 4.27 -6.92
N ARG A 252 4.72 4.99 -6.89
CA ARG A 252 5.81 4.71 -5.93
C ARG A 252 5.36 4.87 -4.49
N ALA A 253 4.61 5.94 -4.19
CA ALA A 253 4.06 6.15 -2.86
C ALA A 253 3.16 4.98 -2.46
N THR A 254 2.30 4.50 -3.36
CA THR A 254 1.41 3.37 -3.10
C THR A 254 2.21 2.08 -2.84
N MET A 255 3.27 1.80 -3.63
CA MET A 255 4.14 0.64 -3.40
C MET A 255 4.87 0.71 -2.06
N ALA A 256 5.39 1.88 -1.69
CA ALA A 256 6.02 2.09 -0.38
C ALA A 256 5.01 1.92 0.77
N ILE A 257 3.80 2.47 0.62
CA ILE A 257 2.70 2.33 1.58
C ILE A 257 2.40 0.85 1.81
N GLU A 258 2.22 0.07 0.74
CA GLU A 258 1.87 -1.35 0.86
C GLU A 258 2.90 -2.17 1.64
N ARG A 259 4.18 -1.89 1.47
CA ARG A 259 5.28 -2.57 2.14
C ARG A 259 5.52 -2.10 3.58
N SER A 260 4.92 -0.98 3.99
CA SER A 260 5.19 -0.36 5.29
C SER A 260 4.27 -0.88 6.41
N ASP A 261 4.77 -0.75 7.65
CA ASP A 261 3.98 -0.82 8.88
C ASP A 261 3.46 0.58 9.26
N VAL A 262 4.29 1.61 9.07
CA VAL A 262 4.00 3.00 9.43
C VAL A 262 4.29 3.93 8.26
N CYS A 263 3.35 4.82 7.93
CA CYS A 263 3.50 5.86 6.93
C CYS A 263 3.79 7.22 7.59
N LEU A 264 4.86 7.87 7.17
CA LEU A 264 5.16 9.27 7.50
C LEU A 264 4.65 10.16 6.37
N ILE A 265 3.56 10.88 6.61
CA ILE A 265 2.95 11.80 5.65
C ILE A 265 3.62 13.16 5.84
N MET A 266 4.59 13.47 4.96
CA MET A 266 5.39 14.68 5.04
C MET A 266 4.68 15.86 4.40
N ILE A 267 4.54 16.96 5.15
CA ILE A 267 3.93 18.23 4.71
C ILE A 267 4.97 19.35 4.89
N ASP A 268 5.02 20.28 3.95
CA ASP A 268 5.83 21.50 4.07
C ASP A 268 5.09 22.54 4.92
N ALA A 269 5.71 22.98 6.02
CA ALA A 269 5.11 23.99 6.88
C ALA A 269 4.89 25.33 6.20
N GLN A 270 5.66 25.67 5.15
CA GLN A 270 5.51 26.94 4.42
C GLN A 270 4.32 26.90 3.44
N GLU A 271 4.03 25.75 2.84
CA GLU A 271 2.97 25.58 1.86
C GLU A 271 1.63 25.17 2.50
N GLY A 272 1.69 24.52 3.68
CA GLY A 272 0.53 23.89 4.28
C GLY A 272 0.12 22.60 3.58
N VAL A 273 -1.12 22.15 3.82
CA VAL A 273 -1.65 20.93 3.18
C VAL A 273 -2.10 21.24 1.75
N THR A 274 -1.54 20.54 0.78
CA THR A 274 -1.91 20.66 -0.63
C THR A 274 -2.91 19.56 -1.04
N GLU A 275 -3.54 19.71 -2.21
CA GLU A 275 -4.41 18.68 -2.77
C GLU A 275 -3.68 17.34 -2.99
N GLN A 276 -2.40 17.39 -3.38
CA GLN A 276 -1.58 16.20 -3.57
C GLN A 276 -1.25 15.52 -2.24
N ASP A 277 -0.99 16.29 -1.17
CA ASP A 277 -0.79 15.71 0.16
C ASP A 277 -2.04 15.00 0.64
N THR A 278 -3.22 15.56 0.39
CA THR A 278 -4.51 14.94 0.70
C THR A 278 -4.71 13.63 -0.06
N LYS A 279 -4.35 13.58 -1.36
CA LYS A 279 -4.41 12.34 -2.15
C LYS A 279 -3.48 11.26 -1.60
N VAL A 280 -2.22 11.60 -1.31
CA VAL A 280 -1.23 10.65 -0.78
C VAL A 280 -1.62 10.16 0.62
N ALA A 281 -2.13 11.05 1.47
CA ALA A 281 -2.66 10.70 2.78
C ALA A 281 -3.88 9.75 2.68
N GLY A 282 -4.75 10.00 1.69
CA GLY A 282 -5.88 9.13 1.36
C GLY A 282 -5.45 7.70 1.02
N LEU A 283 -4.39 7.54 0.21
CA LEU A 283 -3.85 6.20 -0.12
C LEU A 283 -3.38 5.44 1.14
N ALA A 284 -2.69 6.10 2.08
CA ALA A 284 -2.25 5.47 3.31
C ALA A 284 -3.44 5.07 4.21
N HIS A 285 -4.49 5.91 4.25
CA HIS A 285 -5.71 5.66 4.98
C HIS A 285 -6.48 4.45 4.40
N GLU A 286 -6.69 4.41 3.09
CA GLU A 286 -7.37 3.33 2.38
C GLU A 286 -6.63 1.99 2.47
N ALA A 287 -5.29 2.03 2.44
CA ALA A 287 -4.44 0.86 2.67
C ALA A 287 -4.45 0.38 4.14
N GLY A 288 -5.15 1.06 5.03
CA GLY A 288 -5.25 0.67 6.44
C GLY A 288 -3.94 0.84 7.22
N LYS A 289 -3.01 1.68 6.76
CA LYS A 289 -1.69 1.79 7.37
C LYS A 289 -1.68 2.74 8.57
N ALA A 290 -0.91 2.37 9.59
CA ALA A 290 -0.61 3.29 10.67
C ALA A 290 0.11 4.52 10.11
N SER A 291 -0.26 5.73 10.58
CA SER A 291 0.15 6.97 9.92
C SER A 291 0.48 8.07 10.92
N ILE A 292 1.53 8.82 10.61
CA ILE A 292 1.96 10.02 11.33
C ILE A 292 2.02 11.18 10.35
N ILE A 293 1.39 12.30 10.65
CA ILE A 293 1.50 13.54 9.88
C ILE A 293 2.73 14.29 10.37
N VAL A 294 3.70 14.50 9.49
CA VAL A 294 4.97 15.15 9.80
C VAL A 294 5.05 16.50 9.10
N VAL A 295 4.88 17.58 9.85
CA VAL A 295 5.01 18.94 9.36
C VAL A 295 6.48 19.36 9.44
N ASN A 296 7.15 19.34 8.29
CA ASN A 296 8.59 19.62 8.17
C ASN A 296 8.88 21.09 7.80
N LYS A 297 10.14 21.47 7.83
CA LYS A 297 10.64 22.84 7.63
C LYS A 297 10.12 23.82 8.68
N TRP A 298 9.87 23.30 9.88
CA TRP A 298 9.35 24.11 11.00
C TRP A 298 10.31 25.24 11.42
N ASP A 299 11.60 25.13 11.09
CA ASP A 299 12.62 26.17 11.33
C ASP A 299 12.40 27.43 10.47
N LEU A 300 11.74 27.30 9.32
CA LEU A 300 11.50 28.40 8.38
C LEU A 300 10.23 29.22 8.67
N ILE A 301 9.44 28.80 9.64
CA ILE A 301 8.18 29.48 10.00
C ILE A 301 8.45 30.55 11.07
N GLU A 302 7.93 31.75 10.85
CA GLU A 302 7.83 32.78 11.88
C GLU A 302 6.83 32.36 12.94
N LYS A 303 7.25 32.35 14.20
CA LYS A 303 6.49 31.76 15.32
C LYS A 303 6.01 32.82 16.27
N ASP A 304 4.70 32.82 16.49
CA ASP A 304 4.08 33.43 17.69
C ASP A 304 3.60 32.32 18.66
N GLY A 305 3.04 32.69 19.78
CA GLY A 305 2.59 31.74 20.80
C GLY A 305 1.45 30.82 20.36
N LYS A 306 0.81 31.08 19.20
CA LYS A 306 -0.35 30.33 18.66
C LYS A 306 -0.11 29.71 17.27
N THR A 307 1.05 29.92 16.68
CA THR A 307 1.35 29.46 15.31
C THR A 307 1.21 27.94 15.16
N MET A 308 1.72 27.19 16.14
CA MET A 308 1.63 25.72 16.11
C MET A 308 0.19 25.21 16.23
N ASP A 309 -0.63 25.85 17.07
CA ASP A 309 -2.02 25.41 17.27
C ASP A 309 -2.86 25.73 16.05
N ARG A 310 -2.71 26.93 15.46
CA ARG A 310 -3.37 27.29 14.21
C ARG A 310 -3.02 26.31 13.07
N MET A 311 -1.74 26.02 12.90
CA MET A 311 -1.32 25.07 11.85
C MET A 311 -1.83 23.65 12.11
N ARG A 312 -1.91 23.24 13.38
CA ARG A 312 -2.52 21.95 13.73
C ARG A 312 -4.00 21.90 13.38
N GLU A 313 -4.74 22.98 13.63
CA GLU A 313 -6.15 23.09 13.26
C GLU A 313 -6.35 23.06 11.75
N ASP A 314 -5.52 23.76 10.98
CA ASP A 314 -5.54 23.74 9.52
C ASP A 314 -5.28 22.33 8.98
N VAL A 315 -4.22 21.66 9.44
CA VAL A 315 -3.92 20.26 9.05
C VAL A 315 -5.07 19.32 9.42
N ARG A 316 -5.68 19.48 10.60
CA ARG A 316 -6.84 18.67 11.02
C ARG A 316 -8.08 18.91 10.17
N ARG A 317 -8.32 20.14 9.74
CA ARG A 317 -9.43 20.49 8.85
C ARG A 317 -9.23 19.84 7.49
N ASP A 318 -8.03 19.97 6.92
CA ASP A 318 -7.74 19.56 5.54
C ASP A 318 -7.56 18.03 5.42
N LEU A 319 -7.08 17.36 6.48
CA LEU A 319 -7.00 15.90 6.62
C LEU A 319 -8.04 15.35 7.61
N SER A 320 -9.27 15.83 7.53
CA SER A 320 -10.36 15.47 8.46
C SER A 320 -10.77 14.00 8.45
N PHE A 321 -10.42 13.24 7.40
CA PHE A 321 -10.63 11.79 7.31
C PHE A 321 -9.60 10.97 8.12
N MET A 322 -8.50 11.60 8.60
CA MET A 322 -7.46 10.97 9.42
C MET A 322 -7.35 11.63 10.82
N PRO A 323 -8.43 11.74 11.60
CA PRO A 323 -8.38 12.38 12.91
C PRO A 323 -7.52 11.62 13.91
N TYR A 324 -7.28 10.33 13.65
CA TYR A 324 -6.48 9.42 14.47
C TYR A 324 -4.97 9.63 14.34
N ALA A 325 -4.49 10.18 13.21
CA ALA A 325 -3.07 10.32 12.94
C ALA A 325 -2.45 11.44 13.79
N PRO A 326 -1.43 11.19 14.63
CA PRO A 326 -0.74 12.24 15.38
C PRO A 326 0.01 13.20 14.45
N ILE A 327 0.13 14.46 14.86
CA ILE A 327 0.84 15.50 14.11
C ILE A 327 2.13 15.86 14.86
N LEU A 328 3.25 15.75 14.16
CA LEU A 328 4.58 16.10 14.67
C LEU A 328 5.22 17.20 13.81
N PHE A 329 5.65 18.28 14.45
CA PHE A 329 6.38 19.38 13.80
C PHE A 329 7.88 19.17 13.94
N ILE A 330 8.60 19.07 12.82
CA ILE A 330 10.05 18.82 12.79
C ILE A 330 10.79 19.82 11.89
N SER A 331 12.11 19.83 12.02
CA SER A 331 13.00 20.34 10.99
C SER A 331 14.02 19.26 10.65
N ALA A 332 13.91 18.68 9.45
CA ALA A 332 14.85 17.70 8.95
C ALA A 332 16.24 18.34 8.70
N ALA A 333 16.30 19.65 8.40
CA ALA A 333 17.56 20.37 8.18
C ALA A 333 18.36 20.55 9.48
N THR A 334 17.70 20.98 10.56
CA THR A 334 18.35 21.25 11.86
C THR A 334 18.41 20.03 12.77
N GLY A 335 17.59 19.01 12.51
CA GLY A 335 17.39 17.84 13.38
C GLY A 335 16.38 18.08 14.51
N GLN A 336 15.70 19.22 14.54
CA GLN A 336 14.74 19.56 15.58
C GLN A 336 13.62 18.52 15.65
N ARG A 337 13.45 17.88 16.83
CA ARG A 337 12.43 16.87 17.13
C ARG A 337 12.46 15.58 16.29
N VAL A 338 13.53 15.32 15.56
CA VAL A 338 13.67 14.06 14.79
C VAL A 338 13.69 12.85 15.74
N ASN A 339 14.31 12.95 16.91
CA ASN A 339 14.31 11.85 17.89
C ASN A 339 12.90 11.48 18.37
N ARG A 340 12.00 12.45 18.52
CA ARG A 340 10.59 12.18 18.88
C ARG A 340 9.83 11.42 17.80
N LEU A 341 10.30 11.48 16.56
CA LEU A 341 9.69 10.74 15.47
C LEU A 341 9.81 9.22 15.69
N PHE A 342 10.94 8.75 16.21
CA PHE A 342 11.14 7.32 16.49
C PHE A 342 10.26 6.80 17.62
N GLU A 343 10.14 7.59 18.70
CA GLU A 343 9.22 7.28 19.80
C GLU A 343 7.78 7.15 19.27
N LEU A 344 7.39 8.07 18.38
CA LEU A 344 6.04 8.10 17.81
C LEU A 344 5.82 6.97 16.80
N ILE A 345 6.83 6.60 15.99
CA ILE A 345 6.78 5.45 15.07
C ILE A 345 6.51 4.17 15.87
N ASN A 346 7.27 3.92 16.94
CA ASN A 346 7.07 2.75 17.77
C ASN A 346 5.68 2.75 18.41
N TYR A 347 5.29 3.86 19.00
CA TYR A 347 3.98 4.00 19.63
C TYR A 347 2.83 3.69 18.66
N VAL A 348 2.86 4.26 17.46
CA VAL A 348 1.81 4.06 16.45
C VAL A 348 1.81 2.63 15.91
N ASN A 349 2.98 2.02 15.71
CA ASN A 349 3.11 0.63 15.31
C ASN A 349 2.54 -0.31 16.37
N ASP A 350 2.82 -0.05 17.65
CA ASP A 350 2.27 -0.83 18.76
C ASP A 350 0.76 -0.68 18.86
N GLN A 351 0.23 0.54 18.69
CA GLN A 351 -1.22 0.79 18.67
C GLN A 351 -1.93 0.03 17.54
N ALA A 352 -1.29 -0.11 16.38
CA ALA A 352 -1.83 -0.89 15.26
C ALA A 352 -1.83 -2.41 15.53
N ALA A 353 -0.92 -2.88 16.38
CA ALA A 353 -0.78 -4.29 16.74
C ALA A 353 -1.61 -4.71 17.96
N VAL A 354 -2.30 -3.80 18.63
CA VAL A 354 -3.08 -4.07 19.85
C VAL A 354 -4.11 -5.16 19.63
N ARG A 355 -4.09 -6.18 20.49
CA ARG A 355 -5.12 -7.22 20.60
C ARG A 355 -6.02 -6.95 21.80
N ILE A 356 -7.32 -6.81 21.55
CA ILE A 356 -8.34 -6.56 22.55
C ILE A 356 -9.18 -7.81 22.71
N THR A 357 -9.38 -8.25 23.93
CA THR A 357 -10.18 -9.45 24.19
C THR A 357 -11.67 -9.21 23.87
N THR A 358 -12.35 -10.26 23.41
CA THR A 358 -13.78 -10.22 23.11
C THR A 358 -14.61 -9.75 24.31
N GLY A 359 -14.23 -10.10 25.53
CA GLY A 359 -14.91 -9.65 26.74
C GLY A 359 -14.85 -8.13 26.93
N MET A 360 -13.66 -7.52 26.76
CA MET A 360 -13.47 -6.06 26.85
C MET A 360 -14.25 -5.33 25.75
N LEU A 361 -14.21 -5.85 24.51
CA LEU A 361 -14.96 -5.28 23.39
C LEU A 361 -16.47 -5.26 23.66
N ASN A 362 -17.00 -6.36 24.18
CA ASN A 362 -18.44 -6.44 24.45
C ASN A 362 -18.87 -5.62 25.66
N SER A 363 -17.99 -5.39 26.64
CA SER A 363 -18.24 -4.44 27.72
C SER A 363 -18.38 -3.01 27.18
N VAL A 364 -17.43 -2.58 26.34
CA VAL A 364 -17.50 -1.25 25.68
C VAL A 364 -18.71 -1.13 24.77
N LEU A 365 -19.06 -2.18 24.04
CA LEU A 365 -20.24 -2.22 23.18
C LEU A 365 -21.54 -2.06 23.99
N ALA A 366 -21.67 -2.75 25.13
CA ALA A 366 -22.84 -2.64 26.02
C ALA A 366 -22.96 -1.21 26.59
N ASP A 367 -21.87 -0.63 27.07
CA ASP A 367 -21.83 0.74 27.56
C ASP A 367 -22.20 1.75 26.47
N ALA A 368 -21.67 1.57 25.26
CA ALA A 368 -22.00 2.41 24.10
C ALA A 368 -23.50 2.34 23.76
N GLN A 369 -24.09 1.14 23.70
CA GLN A 369 -25.52 0.95 23.44
C GLN A 369 -26.43 1.53 24.55
N THR A 370 -25.94 1.59 25.78
CA THR A 370 -26.64 2.21 26.90
C THR A 370 -26.65 3.73 26.78
N ARG A 371 -25.54 4.33 26.38
CA ARG A 371 -25.40 5.80 26.20
C ARG A 371 -26.17 6.30 24.97
N VAL A 372 -26.01 5.62 23.84
CA VAL A 372 -26.68 5.95 22.58
C VAL A 372 -27.36 4.70 22.03
N GLN A 373 -28.68 4.67 22.09
CA GLN A 373 -29.43 3.51 21.62
C GLN A 373 -29.24 3.30 20.12
N PRO A 374 -29.12 2.01 19.67
CA PRO A 374 -29.04 1.68 18.27
C PRO A 374 -30.21 2.25 17.46
N PRO A 375 -29.99 2.67 16.20
CA PRO A 375 -31.01 3.30 15.37
C PRO A 375 -32.22 2.37 15.10
N THR A 376 -33.34 3.01 14.79
CA THR A 376 -34.60 2.35 14.39
C THR A 376 -35.01 2.89 13.03
N ASP A 377 -35.26 2.02 12.05
CA ASP A 377 -35.82 2.38 10.75
C ASP A 377 -37.11 1.65 10.50
N LYS A 378 -38.17 2.40 10.11
CA LYS A 378 -39.53 1.88 9.81
C LYS A 378 -40.07 0.91 10.85
N GLY A 379 -39.86 1.23 12.14
CA GLY A 379 -40.30 0.43 13.27
C GLY A 379 -39.42 -0.81 13.58
N ARG A 380 -38.41 -1.09 12.79
CA ARG A 380 -37.40 -2.13 13.07
C ARG A 380 -36.18 -1.53 13.74
N ARG A 381 -35.84 -2.05 14.91
CA ARG A 381 -34.71 -1.62 15.70
C ARG A 381 -33.45 -2.45 15.36
N LEU A 382 -32.31 -1.79 15.17
CA LEU A 382 -31.02 -2.44 15.11
C LEU A 382 -30.75 -3.13 16.47
N LYS A 383 -30.42 -4.43 16.42
CA LYS A 383 -29.91 -5.19 17.57
C LYS A 383 -28.49 -5.63 17.26
N ILE A 384 -27.56 -5.20 18.08
CA ILE A 384 -26.16 -5.64 17.99
C ILE A 384 -25.96 -6.72 19.05
N TYR A 385 -25.46 -7.87 18.64
CA TYR A 385 -25.32 -9.03 19.51
C TYR A 385 -23.97 -9.06 20.21
N TYR A 386 -22.91 -8.94 19.46
CA TYR A 386 -21.52 -8.93 19.98
C TYR A 386 -20.56 -8.37 18.94
N MET A 387 -19.34 -8.08 19.40
CA MET A 387 -18.22 -7.61 18.61
C MET A 387 -16.99 -8.48 18.92
N THR A 388 -16.19 -8.78 17.90
CA THR A 388 -14.92 -9.47 18.05
C THR A 388 -13.84 -8.81 17.19
N GLN A 389 -12.57 -8.95 17.57
CA GLN A 389 -11.44 -8.52 16.76
C GLN A 389 -10.92 -9.69 15.94
N VAL A 390 -10.84 -9.53 14.63
CA VAL A 390 -10.41 -10.56 13.68
C VAL A 390 -9.03 -10.29 13.09
N GLY A 391 -8.52 -9.05 13.20
CA GLY A 391 -7.22 -8.66 12.65
C GLY A 391 -6.54 -7.56 13.44
N VAL A 392 -5.23 -7.39 13.16
CA VAL A 392 -4.37 -6.30 13.62
C VAL A 392 -3.62 -5.74 12.42
N LYS A 393 -3.08 -4.52 12.54
CA LYS A 393 -2.33 -3.84 11.47
C LYS A 393 -3.08 -3.76 10.12
N PRO A 394 -4.30 -3.16 10.08
CA PRO A 394 -4.95 -2.36 11.13
C PRO A 394 -5.85 -3.20 12.05
N PRO A 395 -6.25 -2.67 13.22
CA PRO A 395 -7.27 -3.28 14.06
C PRO A 395 -8.58 -3.47 13.30
N HIS A 396 -9.01 -4.72 13.13
CA HIS A 396 -10.22 -5.08 12.39
C HIS A 396 -11.24 -5.74 13.31
N PHE A 397 -12.40 -5.13 13.41
CA PHE A 397 -13.50 -5.60 14.25
C PHE A 397 -14.67 -6.07 13.40
N VAL A 398 -15.30 -7.16 13.82
CA VAL A 398 -16.55 -7.66 13.23
C VAL A 398 -17.66 -7.49 14.23
N ILE A 399 -18.73 -6.81 13.83
CA ILE A 399 -19.93 -6.57 14.62
C ILE A 399 -21.07 -7.41 14.06
N PHE A 400 -21.67 -8.25 14.90
CA PHE A 400 -22.78 -9.09 14.53
C PHE A 400 -24.10 -8.45 14.94
N CYS A 401 -25.03 -8.30 13.99
CA CYS A 401 -26.33 -7.68 14.21
C CYS A 401 -27.49 -8.49 13.59
N ASN A 402 -28.73 -8.02 13.81
CA ASN A 402 -29.92 -8.65 13.25
C ASN A 402 -30.16 -8.33 11.77
N ASP A 403 -29.79 -7.13 11.33
CA ASP A 403 -29.98 -6.68 9.94
C ASP A 403 -28.94 -5.58 9.64
N LYS A 404 -28.01 -5.86 8.70
CA LYS A 404 -26.95 -4.92 8.31
C LYS A 404 -27.46 -3.64 7.67
N LYS A 405 -28.66 -3.67 7.04
CA LYS A 405 -29.29 -2.48 6.44
C LYS A 405 -29.72 -1.43 7.47
N LEU A 406 -29.92 -1.83 8.71
CA LEU A 406 -30.24 -0.93 9.82
C LEU A 406 -29.00 -0.25 10.42
N PHE A 407 -27.82 -0.72 10.05
CA PHE A 407 -26.55 -0.21 10.59
C PHE A 407 -26.12 1.05 9.85
N HIS A 408 -26.59 2.21 10.34
CA HIS A 408 -26.29 3.50 9.72
C HIS A 408 -24.84 3.90 9.98
N PHE A 409 -24.17 4.53 8.99
CA PHE A 409 -22.75 4.94 9.07
C PHE A 409 -22.46 5.84 10.28
N SER A 410 -23.41 6.69 10.69
CA SER A 410 -23.23 7.55 11.88
C SER A 410 -23.11 6.76 13.18
N TYR A 411 -23.80 5.61 13.27
CA TYR A 411 -23.70 4.74 14.44
C TYR A 411 -22.40 3.93 14.43
N GLN A 412 -21.95 3.52 13.25
CA GLN A 412 -20.63 2.90 13.08
C GLN A 412 -19.52 3.87 13.54
N ARG A 413 -19.56 5.13 13.09
CA ARG A 413 -18.63 6.18 13.50
C ARG A 413 -18.69 6.46 15.02
N TYR A 414 -19.88 6.42 15.60
CA TYR A 414 -20.04 6.52 17.05
C TYR A 414 -19.32 5.39 17.78
N LEU A 415 -19.51 4.13 17.35
CA LEU A 415 -18.83 2.98 17.94
C LEU A 415 -17.31 3.04 17.76
N GLU A 416 -16.84 3.47 16.60
CA GLU A 416 -15.40 3.70 16.37
C GLU A 416 -14.84 4.72 17.38
N ASN A 417 -15.53 5.83 17.60
CA ASN A 417 -15.12 6.84 18.59
C ASN A 417 -15.12 6.28 20.02
N GLN A 418 -16.05 5.39 20.37
CA GLN A 418 -16.05 4.72 21.68
C GLN A 418 -14.86 3.77 21.82
N LEU A 419 -14.52 2.99 20.78
CA LEU A 419 -13.34 2.14 20.77
C LEU A 419 -12.07 2.97 20.97
N ARG A 420 -11.92 4.08 20.24
CA ARG A 420 -10.77 5.00 20.37
C ARG A 420 -10.69 5.62 21.76
N SER A 421 -11.81 6.03 22.34
CA SER A 421 -11.82 6.66 23.65
C SER A 421 -11.38 5.73 24.79
N VAL A 422 -11.62 4.41 24.63
CA VAL A 422 -11.28 3.41 25.66
C VAL A 422 -9.91 2.78 25.41
N PHE A 423 -9.59 2.44 24.16
CA PHE A 423 -8.40 1.65 23.82
C PHE A 423 -7.26 2.49 23.22
N GLY A 424 -7.48 3.79 22.97
CA GLY A 424 -6.53 4.66 22.28
C GLY A 424 -6.57 4.45 20.76
N LEU A 425 -5.83 3.46 20.25
CA LEU A 425 -5.72 3.16 18.81
C LEU A 425 -5.32 4.40 18.01
N GLU A 426 -4.45 5.23 18.59
CA GLU A 426 -3.93 6.44 17.96
C GLU A 426 -2.95 6.07 16.85
N GLY A 427 -2.96 6.83 15.76
CA GLY A 427 -2.09 6.62 14.62
C GLY A 427 -2.52 5.48 13.69
N THR A 428 -3.55 4.69 14.02
CA THR A 428 -4.03 3.61 13.17
C THR A 428 -5.49 3.77 12.77
N PRO A 429 -5.87 3.52 11.52
CA PRO A 429 -7.27 3.40 11.13
C PRO A 429 -7.90 2.17 11.78
N ILE A 430 -9.21 2.19 11.96
CA ILE A 430 -10.00 1.07 12.46
C ILE A 430 -10.87 0.57 11.31
N GLN A 431 -10.82 -0.74 11.06
CA GLN A 431 -11.75 -1.40 10.14
C GLN A 431 -12.90 -2.03 10.92
N ILE A 432 -14.13 -1.78 10.48
CA ILE A 432 -15.33 -2.36 11.09
C ILE A 432 -16.16 -3.03 9.99
N THR A 433 -16.32 -4.34 10.10
CA THR A 433 -17.20 -5.13 9.22
C THR A 433 -18.48 -5.46 9.96
N ILE A 434 -19.61 -5.21 9.32
CA ILE A 434 -20.94 -5.54 9.87
C ILE A 434 -21.40 -6.86 9.24
N ARG A 435 -21.74 -7.85 10.10
CA ARG A 435 -22.27 -9.14 9.66
C ARG A 435 -23.67 -9.37 10.24
N GLN A 436 -24.55 -9.96 9.45
CA GLN A 436 -25.85 -10.41 9.91
C GLN A 436 -25.73 -11.81 10.51
N LYS A 437 -26.34 -12.05 11.67
CA LYS A 437 -26.33 -13.38 12.31
C LYS A 437 -27.06 -14.39 11.43
N GLY A 438 -26.35 -15.46 11.02
CA GLY A 438 -26.88 -16.51 10.13
C GLY A 438 -26.48 -16.36 8.65
N GLU A 439 -25.67 -15.35 8.28
CA GLU A 439 -24.94 -15.38 7.00
C GLU A 439 -23.74 -16.33 7.18
N ASP A 440 -23.81 -17.54 6.61
CA ASP A 440 -22.67 -18.45 6.49
C ASP A 440 -21.67 -17.89 5.48
N ASP A 441 -20.38 -18.07 5.77
CA ASP A 441 -19.29 -17.78 4.84
C ASP A 441 -19.42 -18.73 3.63
N GLY A 442 -19.98 -18.24 2.53
CA GLY A 442 -20.06 -18.95 1.24
C GLY A 442 -18.70 -18.90 0.52
#